data_c2fb1096e9318c0de7075457a5813bcd
#
_entry.id   c2fb1096e9318c0de7075457a5813bcd
#
_cell.length_a   1.000
_cell.length_b   1.000
_cell.length_c   1.000
_cell.angle_alpha   90.00
_cell.angle_beta   90.00
_cell.angle_gamma   90.00
#
_symmetry.space_group_name_H-M   'P 1'
#
loop_
_entity.id
_entity.type
_entity.pdbx_description
1 polymer ?
#
loop_
_entity_poly.entity_id
_entity_poly.type
_entity_poly.pdbx_seq_one_letter_code
_entity_poly.pdbx_strand_id
1 'polypeptide(L)'
;IKMPDEIRSRYGLPLIGLIRTETDVRKGLDRWIERMRKSRWGSGDTEENVGAMISAMNLPRLLLCMEGVGEKLDITAKEVCVHAGCLTLSGSLYQNGDLVANAKESDGIILIVEIGGTDYITVERELEICRMQDVTVKGVVAIG
;
A
#
# COMPACT_ATOMS: atom_id res chain seq x y z
N ILE A 1 10.87 -3.23 4.38
CA ILE A 1 9.77 -3.84 5.16
C ILE A 1 9.74 -5.33 4.86
N LYS A 2 9.94 -6.13 5.89
CA LYS A 2 10.03 -7.59 5.75
C LYS A 2 8.74 -8.31 6.12
N MET A 3 7.96 -7.73 7.03
CA MET A 3 6.75 -8.33 7.55
C MET A 3 5.61 -7.33 7.59
N PRO A 4 4.38 -7.75 7.26
CA PRO A 4 3.22 -6.83 7.31
C PRO A 4 2.97 -6.22 8.69
N ASP A 5 3.27 -6.95 9.76
CA ASP A 5 3.12 -6.46 11.12
C ASP A 5 3.92 -5.20 11.42
N GLU A 6 5.02 -4.99 10.72
CA GLU A 6 5.88 -3.83 10.94
C GLU A 6 5.18 -2.53 10.59
N ILE A 7 4.27 -2.57 9.65
CA ILE A 7 3.50 -1.39 9.24
C ILE A 7 2.69 -0.86 10.42
N ARG A 8 2.02 -1.75 11.11
CA ARG A 8 1.19 -1.39 12.25
C ARG A 8 2.01 -1.06 13.48
N SER A 9 2.98 -1.90 13.80
CA SER A 9 3.77 -1.73 15.02
C SER A 9 4.78 -0.59 14.93
N ARG A 10 5.38 -0.39 13.75
CA ARG A 10 6.42 0.63 13.57
C ARG A 10 5.85 2.00 13.25
N TYR A 11 4.82 2.07 12.43
CA TYR A 11 4.28 3.34 11.94
C TYR A 11 2.92 3.71 12.50
N GLY A 12 2.27 2.79 13.19
CA GLY A 12 0.94 3.03 13.73
C GLY A 12 -0.15 3.21 12.68
N LEU A 13 0.08 2.72 11.48
CA LEU A 13 -0.85 2.87 10.36
C LEU A 13 -1.70 1.61 10.19
N PRO A 14 -2.99 1.77 9.83
CA PRO A 14 -3.81 0.61 9.54
C PRO A 14 -3.34 -0.10 8.27
N LEU A 15 -3.25 -1.41 8.34
CA LEU A 15 -3.01 -2.23 7.18
C LEU A 15 -4.35 -2.55 6.53
N ILE A 16 -4.61 -1.97 5.35
CA ILE A 16 -5.87 -2.18 4.64
C ILE A 16 -5.95 -3.59 4.08
N GLY A 17 -4.84 -4.08 3.55
CA GLY A 17 -4.79 -5.42 3.02
C GLY A 17 -3.38 -5.83 2.64
N LEU A 18 -3.20 -7.13 2.49
CA LEU A 18 -1.96 -7.73 2.03
C LEU A 18 -2.27 -8.52 0.76
N ILE A 19 -1.87 -7.98 -0.37
CA ILE A 19 -2.09 -8.61 -1.67
C ILE A 19 -0.89 -9.50 -1.99
N ARG A 20 -1.18 -10.76 -2.23
CA ARG A 20 -0.16 -11.72 -2.64
C ARG A 20 -0.24 -11.87 -4.14
N THR A 21 0.81 -11.46 -4.80
CA THR A 21 0.88 -11.65 -6.23
C THR A 21 1.43 -13.03 -6.52
N GLU A 22 0.85 -13.71 -7.49
CA GLU A 22 1.39 -14.96 -8.01
C GLU A 22 2.62 -14.63 -8.85
N THR A 23 3.71 -14.42 -8.18
CA THR A 23 5.00 -14.49 -8.83
C THR A 23 5.52 -15.90 -8.66
N ASP A 24 6.27 -16.39 -9.62
CA ASP A 24 6.99 -17.66 -9.63
C ASP A 24 7.14 -18.25 -8.24
N VAL A 25 6.11 -18.94 -7.80
CA VAL A 25 6.01 -19.38 -6.45
C VAL A 25 7.04 -20.47 -6.24
N ARG A 26 8.05 -20.11 -5.52
CA ARG A 26 9.05 -21.07 -5.10
C ARG A 26 8.38 -22.06 -4.14
N LYS A 27 8.59 -23.33 -4.36
CA LYS A 27 7.98 -24.39 -3.54
C LYS A 27 8.16 -24.17 -2.03
N GLY A 28 9.28 -23.60 -1.61
CA GLY A 28 9.52 -23.28 -0.21
C GLY A 28 8.64 -22.13 0.29
N LEU A 29 8.32 -21.20 -0.58
CA LEU A 29 7.45 -20.07 -0.26
C LEU A 29 6.00 -20.54 -0.11
N ASP A 30 5.57 -21.54 -0.89
CA ASP A 30 4.23 -22.09 -0.83
C ASP A 30 3.91 -22.67 0.55
N ARG A 31 4.85 -23.39 1.15
CA ARG A 31 4.69 -23.94 2.50
C ARG A 31 4.56 -22.84 3.54
N TRP A 32 5.33 -21.78 3.36
CA TRP A 32 5.29 -20.64 4.26
C TRP A 32 3.97 -19.90 4.13
N ILE A 33 3.51 -19.71 2.89
CA ILE A 33 2.21 -19.10 2.59
C ILE A 33 1.08 -19.92 3.19
N GLU A 34 1.12 -21.26 3.08
CA GLU A 34 0.12 -22.12 3.69
C GLU A 34 0.09 -22.02 5.21
N ARG A 35 1.25 -21.86 5.84
CA ARG A 35 1.31 -21.62 7.27
C ARG A 35 0.67 -20.28 7.61
N MET A 36 0.85 -19.27 6.79
CA MET A 36 0.23 -17.97 6.98
C MET A 36 -1.27 -18.00 6.73
N ARG A 37 -1.76 -18.91 5.92
CA ARG A 37 -3.20 -19.12 5.73
C ARG A 37 -3.91 -19.51 7.02
N LYS A 38 -3.20 -20.21 7.89
CA LYS A 38 -3.73 -20.61 9.19
C LYS A 38 -3.52 -19.56 10.26
N SER A 39 -2.80 -18.49 9.93
CA SER A 39 -2.56 -17.36 10.82
C SER A 39 -3.60 -16.27 10.56
N ARG A 40 -3.57 -15.22 11.41
CA ARG A 40 -4.48 -14.08 11.28
C ARG A 40 -4.39 -13.32 9.95
N TRP A 41 -3.33 -13.56 9.18
CA TRP A 41 -3.14 -12.92 7.87
C TRP A 41 -3.81 -13.68 6.72
N GLY A 42 -4.23 -14.90 6.97
CA GLY A 42 -4.99 -15.70 6.02
C GLY A 42 -4.27 -15.96 4.69
N SER A 43 -5.05 -16.12 3.64
CA SER A 43 -4.56 -16.41 2.29
C SER A 43 -4.09 -15.15 1.53
N GLY A 44 -4.21 -13.99 2.13
CA GLY A 44 -4.01 -12.73 1.47
C GLY A 44 -5.29 -12.20 0.85
N ASP A 45 -5.27 -10.95 0.49
CA ASP A 45 -6.40 -10.25 -0.11
C ASP A 45 -6.23 -10.17 -1.62
N THR A 46 -7.32 -10.02 -2.33
CA THR A 46 -7.30 -9.76 -3.76
C THR A 46 -7.34 -8.26 -4.00
N GLU A 47 -6.91 -7.84 -5.19
CA GLU A 47 -6.99 -6.44 -5.60
C GLU A 47 -8.45 -5.94 -5.56
N GLU A 48 -9.37 -6.81 -5.92
CA GLU A 48 -10.79 -6.50 -5.88
C GLU A 48 -11.29 -6.22 -4.45
N ASN A 49 -10.92 -7.08 -3.50
CA ASN A 49 -11.32 -6.91 -2.10
C ASN A 49 -10.71 -5.67 -1.48
N VAL A 50 -9.44 -5.42 -1.75
CA VAL A 50 -8.75 -4.22 -1.26
C VAL A 50 -9.38 -2.96 -1.86
N GLY A 51 -9.65 -2.98 -3.15
CA GLY A 51 -10.35 -1.88 -3.82
C GLY A 51 -11.73 -1.62 -3.24
N ALA A 52 -12.47 -2.69 -2.92
CA ALA A 52 -13.79 -2.56 -2.30
C ALA A 52 -13.71 -1.95 -0.90
N MET A 53 -12.71 -2.34 -0.11
CA MET A 53 -12.49 -1.77 1.22
C MET A 53 -12.15 -0.28 1.15
N ILE A 54 -11.33 0.10 0.19
CA ILE A 54 -10.99 1.50 -0.02
C ILE A 54 -12.22 2.28 -0.48
N SER A 55 -12.99 1.74 -1.40
CA SER A 55 -14.23 2.35 -1.87
C SER A 55 -15.23 2.55 -0.73
N ALA A 56 -15.27 1.62 0.21
CA ALA A 56 -16.15 1.70 1.38
C ALA A 56 -15.80 2.84 2.33
N MET A 57 -14.61 3.41 2.24
CA MET A 57 -14.22 4.60 3.01
C MET A 57 -15.02 5.83 2.58
N ASN A 58 -15.61 5.79 1.39
CA ASN A 58 -16.47 6.83 0.87
C ASN A 58 -15.77 8.20 0.73
N LEU A 59 -14.50 8.15 0.37
CA LEU A 59 -13.66 9.34 0.17
C LEU A 59 -13.32 9.47 -1.31
N PRO A 60 -13.96 10.38 -2.06
CA PRO A 60 -13.81 10.43 -3.52
C PRO A 60 -12.46 10.92 -4.01
N ARG A 61 -11.69 11.59 -3.16
CA ARG A 61 -10.41 12.19 -3.53
C ARG A 61 -9.22 11.52 -2.85
N LEU A 62 -9.24 10.22 -2.71
CA LEU A 62 -8.09 9.49 -2.19
C LEU A 62 -6.99 9.41 -3.22
N LEU A 63 -5.77 9.60 -2.78
CA LEU A 63 -4.58 9.46 -3.59
C LEU A 63 -3.83 8.19 -3.18
N LEU A 64 -3.50 7.38 -4.16
CA LEU A 64 -2.79 6.12 -3.94
C LEU A 64 -1.32 6.33 -4.31
N CYS A 65 -0.43 6.24 -3.33
CA CYS A 65 0.98 6.51 -3.52
C CYS A 65 1.80 5.23 -3.50
N MET A 66 2.49 4.95 -4.59
CA MET A 66 3.40 3.81 -4.68
C MET A 66 4.74 4.14 -4.03
N GLU A 67 5.12 3.36 -3.03
CA GLU A 67 6.37 3.55 -2.31
C GLU A 67 7.41 2.56 -2.80
N GLY A 68 8.10 2.95 -3.85
CA GLY A 68 9.12 2.13 -4.47
C GLY A 68 8.97 2.05 -5.98
N VAL A 69 9.79 1.24 -6.58
CA VAL A 69 9.83 1.04 -8.03
C VAL A 69 9.80 -0.44 -8.32
N GLY A 70 8.97 -0.84 -9.27
CA GLY A 70 8.89 -2.23 -9.68
C GLY A 70 7.66 -2.51 -10.50
N GLU A 71 7.78 -3.42 -11.45
CA GLU A 71 6.70 -3.80 -12.34
C GLU A 71 5.52 -4.40 -11.57
N LYS A 72 5.82 -5.27 -10.62
CA LYS A 72 4.84 -5.92 -9.77
C LYS A 72 4.04 -4.91 -8.94
N LEU A 73 4.73 -3.96 -8.34
CA LEU A 73 4.12 -2.89 -7.58
C LEU A 73 3.21 -2.04 -8.47
N ASP A 74 3.70 -1.67 -9.64
CA ASP A 74 2.98 -0.84 -10.59
C ASP A 74 1.70 -1.50 -11.09
N ILE A 75 1.79 -2.76 -11.51
CA ILE A 75 0.64 -3.51 -12.03
C ILE A 75 -0.42 -3.69 -10.94
N THR A 76 -0.02 -4.09 -9.76
CA THR A 76 -0.95 -4.34 -8.66
C THR A 76 -1.62 -3.05 -8.20
N ALA A 77 -0.85 -1.97 -8.11
CA ALA A 77 -1.39 -0.67 -7.73
C ALA A 77 -2.44 -0.17 -8.72
N LYS A 78 -2.20 -0.36 -10.01
CA LYS A 78 -3.16 0.00 -11.05
C LYS A 78 -4.46 -0.80 -10.93
N GLU A 79 -4.37 -2.09 -10.64
CA GLU A 79 -5.55 -2.92 -10.45
C GLU A 79 -6.37 -2.49 -9.24
N VAL A 80 -5.70 -2.21 -8.13
CA VAL A 80 -6.37 -1.69 -6.93
C VAL A 80 -7.06 -0.37 -7.23
N CYS A 81 -6.40 0.51 -7.95
CA CYS A 81 -6.97 1.80 -8.35
C CYS A 81 -8.25 1.62 -9.18
N VAL A 82 -8.24 0.69 -10.12
CA VAL A 82 -9.42 0.38 -10.95
C VAL A 82 -10.58 -0.13 -10.10
N HIS A 83 -10.31 -1.06 -9.19
CA HIS A 83 -11.37 -1.62 -8.34
C HIS A 83 -11.89 -0.64 -7.29
N ALA A 84 -11.06 0.29 -6.87
CA ALA A 84 -11.49 1.32 -5.93
C ALA A 84 -12.33 2.43 -6.58
N GLY A 85 -12.17 2.62 -7.88
CA GLY A 85 -13.03 3.49 -8.69
C GLY A 85 -12.75 4.99 -8.62
N CYS A 86 -12.27 5.50 -7.50
CA CYS A 86 -12.16 6.94 -7.26
C CYS A 86 -10.74 7.40 -6.91
N LEU A 87 -9.75 6.54 -7.10
CA LEU A 87 -8.38 6.84 -6.72
C LEU A 87 -7.56 7.40 -7.88
N THR A 88 -6.69 8.31 -7.56
CA THR A 88 -5.63 8.75 -8.46
C THR A 88 -4.33 8.07 -8.04
N LEU A 89 -3.71 7.39 -8.98
CA LEU A 89 -2.45 6.71 -8.74
C LEU A 89 -1.29 7.69 -8.90
N SER A 90 -0.35 7.63 -7.97
CA SER A 90 0.78 8.54 -7.92
C SER A 90 2.04 7.82 -7.44
N GLY A 91 3.19 8.41 -7.68
CA GLY A 91 4.45 7.98 -7.07
C GLY A 91 4.62 8.57 -5.68
N SER A 92 5.81 8.38 -5.10
CA SER A 92 6.12 8.91 -3.77
C SER A 92 6.16 10.43 -3.75
N LEU A 93 5.59 11.02 -2.72
CA LEU A 93 5.52 12.48 -2.57
C LEU A 93 6.90 13.10 -2.39
N TYR A 94 7.80 12.42 -1.70
CA TYR A 94 9.11 12.96 -1.43
C TYR A 94 10.00 13.07 -2.69
N GLN A 95 9.64 12.35 -3.74
CA GLN A 95 10.39 12.39 -5.00
C GLN A 95 9.92 13.50 -5.94
N ASN A 96 8.72 14.01 -5.72
CA ASN A 96 8.15 15.03 -6.59
C ASN A 96 7.26 15.97 -5.79
N GLY A 97 7.75 17.18 -5.56
CA GLY A 97 7.03 18.19 -4.78
C GLY A 97 5.69 18.59 -5.37
N ASP A 98 5.51 18.47 -6.68
CA ASP A 98 4.23 18.78 -7.32
C ASP A 98 3.11 17.84 -6.85
N LEU A 99 3.48 16.61 -6.50
CA LEU A 99 2.51 15.64 -5.98
C LEU A 99 2.01 16.02 -4.59
N VAL A 100 2.81 16.76 -3.83
CA VAL A 100 2.40 17.22 -2.49
C VAL A 100 1.18 18.14 -2.58
N ALA A 101 1.15 19.01 -3.57
CA ALA A 101 -0.01 19.90 -3.77
C ALA A 101 -1.28 19.07 -4.01
N ASN A 102 -1.19 18.04 -4.84
CA ASN A 102 -2.31 17.16 -5.11
C ASN A 102 -2.74 16.40 -3.84
N ALA A 103 -1.77 15.95 -3.04
CA ALA A 103 -2.06 15.25 -1.80
C ALA A 103 -2.76 16.16 -0.78
N LYS A 104 -2.39 17.42 -0.72
CA LYS A 104 -3.03 18.40 0.18
C LYS A 104 -4.47 18.67 -0.20
N GLU A 105 -4.80 18.59 -1.47
CA GLU A 105 -6.18 18.75 -1.96
C GLU A 105 -7.00 17.46 -1.84
N SER A 106 -6.35 16.33 -1.57
CA SER A 106 -7.01 15.05 -1.44
C SER A 106 -7.67 14.88 -0.07
N ASP A 107 -8.53 13.88 0.04
CA ASP A 107 -9.13 13.48 1.32
C ASP A 107 -8.15 12.68 2.19
N GLY A 108 -7.02 12.35 1.66
CA GLY A 108 -5.98 11.58 2.32
C GLY A 108 -5.25 10.71 1.31
N ILE A 109 -4.20 10.07 1.76
CA ILE A 109 -3.41 9.17 0.92
C ILE A 109 -3.40 7.75 1.47
N ILE A 110 -3.23 6.80 0.58
CA ILE A 110 -3.00 5.41 0.92
C ILE A 110 -1.66 5.03 0.32
N LEU A 111 -0.78 4.48 1.14
CA LEU A 111 0.53 4.04 0.69
C LEU A 111 0.46 2.60 0.19
N ILE A 112 1.13 2.32 -0.93
CA ILE A 112 1.32 0.96 -1.37
C ILE A 112 2.79 0.62 -1.21
N VAL A 113 3.07 -0.42 -0.43
CA VAL A 113 4.43 -0.87 -0.16
C VAL A 113 4.60 -2.30 -0.63
N GLU A 114 5.81 -2.65 -1.01
CA GLU A 114 6.16 -4.01 -1.38
C GLU A 114 6.95 -4.66 -0.25
N ILE A 115 6.45 -5.77 0.26
CA ILE A 115 7.14 -6.52 1.31
C ILE A 115 8.43 -7.10 0.72
N GLY A 116 9.55 -6.78 1.35
CA GLY A 116 10.87 -7.17 0.86
C GLY A 116 11.47 -6.24 -0.18
N GLY A 117 10.67 -5.31 -0.72
CA GLY A 117 11.12 -4.38 -1.74
C GLY A 117 11.18 -2.92 -1.28
N THR A 118 10.19 -2.49 -0.53
CA THR A 118 10.14 -1.11 -0.03
C THR A 118 10.99 -0.95 1.23
N ASP A 119 11.87 0.04 1.22
CA ASP A 119 12.75 0.30 2.36
C ASP A 119 12.04 1.11 3.45
N TYR A 120 12.47 0.91 4.68
CA TYR A 120 11.99 1.71 5.82
C TYR A 120 12.21 3.20 5.61
N ILE A 121 13.38 3.55 5.08
CA ILE A 121 13.73 4.95 4.85
C ILE A 121 12.74 5.61 3.89
N THR A 122 12.34 4.90 2.85
CA THR A 122 11.37 5.38 1.88
C THR A 122 10.04 5.73 2.56
N VAL A 123 9.52 4.81 3.36
CA VAL A 123 8.26 5.00 4.07
C VAL A 123 8.39 6.12 5.10
N GLU A 124 9.48 6.14 5.85
CA GLU A 124 9.70 7.16 6.89
C GLU A 124 9.79 8.57 6.29
N ARG A 125 10.44 8.72 5.15
CA ARG A 125 10.50 10.02 4.46
C ARG A 125 9.13 10.45 3.96
N GLU A 126 8.37 9.51 3.43
CA GLU A 126 7.02 9.80 2.96
C GLU A 126 6.13 10.27 4.12
N LEU A 127 6.18 9.56 5.24
CA LEU A 127 5.40 9.92 6.43
C LEU A 127 5.84 11.26 7.03
N GLU A 128 7.13 11.56 6.98
CA GLU A 128 7.63 12.84 7.44
C GLU A 128 7.08 13.99 6.61
N ILE A 129 7.09 13.85 5.29
CA ILE A 129 6.51 14.85 4.39
C ILE A 129 5.02 15.01 4.64
N CYS A 130 4.29 13.92 4.81
CA CYS A 130 2.88 13.98 5.13
C CYS A 130 2.61 14.74 6.42
N ARG A 131 3.45 14.52 7.43
CA ARG A 131 3.34 15.21 8.70
C ARG A 131 3.64 16.70 8.57
N MET A 132 4.70 17.05 7.83
CA MET A 132 5.09 18.43 7.60
C MET A 132 4.06 19.22 6.79
N GLN A 133 3.43 18.55 5.84
CA GLN A 133 2.48 19.17 4.92
C GLN A 133 1.01 18.96 5.34
N ASP A 134 0.79 18.38 6.48
CA ASP A 134 -0.54 18.12 7.02
C ASP A 134 -1.41 17.26 6.08
N VAL A 135 -0.79 16.24 5.51
CA VAL A 135 -1.47 15.24 4.68
C VAL A 135 -1.77 14.01 5.53
N THR A 136 -3.02 13.58 5.51
CA THR A 136 -3.44 12.42 6.31
C THR A 136 -3.18 11.12 5.55
N VAL A 137 -2.51 10.18 6.21
CA VAL A 137 -2.34 8.82 5.68
C VAL A 137 -3.46 7.96 6.23
N LYS A 138 -4.33 7.47 5.34
CA LYS A 138 -5.50 6.69 5.72
C LYS A 138 -5.18 5.21 5.96
N GLY A 139 -4.12 4.72 5.38
CA GLY A 139 -3.72 3.34 5.55
C GLY A 139 -2.66 2.91 4.57
N VAL A 140 -2.32 1.63 4.64
CA VAL A 140 -1.28 1.03 3.81
C VAL A 140 -1.80 -0.25 3.18
N VAL A 141 -1.50 -0.44 1.91
CA VAL A 141 -1.71 -1.71 1.21
C VAL A 141 -0.33 -2.33 1.00
N ALA A 142 -0.15 -3.55 1.46
CA ALA A 142 1.09 -4.28 1.29
C ALA A 142 0.96 -5.27 0.15
N ILE A 143 2.02 -5.39 -0.64
CA ILE A 143 2.11 -6.35 -1.74
C ILE A 143 3.24 -7.31 -1.40
N GLY A 144 2.93 -8.58 -1.36
CA GLY A 144 3.90 -9.63 -1.02
C GLY A 144 4.33 -10.52 -2.16
#